data_c81f23df0441e947c9d478a14d7822bc
#
_entry.id   c81f23df0441e947c9d478a14d7822bc
#
_cell.length_a   1.000
_cell.length_b   1.000
_cell.length_c   1.000
_cell.angle_alpha   90.00
_cell.angle_beta   90.00
_cell.angle_gamma   90.00
#
_symmetry.space_group_name_H-M   'P 1'
#
loop_
_entity.id
_entity.type
_entity.pdbx_description
1 polymer ?
#
loop_
_entity_poly.entity_id
_entity_poly.type
_entity_poly.pdbx_seq_one_letter_code
_entity_poly.pdbx_strand_id
1 'polypeptide(L)'
;MKQEELTLERRCRAHARANGWVCCKLEKNGHKGIPDDLFISPDQVCHLVEFKRDEKQKPRPEQAVWLARFSKIAHLVGSFEEFCRVLQIEQPERKK
;
A
#
# COMPACT_ATOMS: atom_id res chain seq x y z
N MET A 1 -6.16 6.33 12.99
CA MET A 1 -6.48 5.53 11.80
C MET A 1 -7.87 4.93 11.94
N LYS A 2 -8.64 4.98 10.89
CA LYS A 2 -9.97 4.39 10.91
C LYS A 2 -9.89 2.87 10.85
N GLN A 3 -10.89 2.20 11.39
CA GLN A 3 -10.92 0.75 11.47
C GLN A 3 -10.77 0.08 10.10
N GLU A 4 -11.45 0.62 9.09
CA GLU A 4 -11.40 0.06 7.74
C GLU A 4 -9.99 0.14 7.15
N GLU A 5 -9.30 1.25 7.35
CA GLU A 5 -7.94 1.43 6.85
C GLU A 5 -6.98 0.45 7.53
N LEU A 6 -7.13 0.28 8.85
CA LEU A 6 -6.28 -0.61 9.63
C LEU A 6 -6.46 -2.06 9.19
N THR A 7 -7.71 -2.47 8.96
CA THR A 7 -8.01 -3.83 8.52
C THR A 7 -7.46 -4.10 7.12
N LEU A 8 -7.62 -3.15 6.21
CA LEU A 8 -7.09 -3.26 4.85
C LEU A 8 -5.58 -3.39 4.87
N GLU A 9 -4.90 -2.52 5.61
CA GLU A 9 -3.45 -2.52 5.70
C GLU A 9 -2.92 -3.86 6.20
N ARG A 10 -3.53 -4.40 7.26
CA ARG A 10 -3.13 -5.69 7.82
C ARG A 10 -3.32 -6.83 6.81
N ARG A 11 -4.44 -6.83 6.12
CA ARG A 11 -4.75 -7.86 5.13
C ARG A 11 -3.75 -7.83 3.99
N CYS A 12 -3.42 -6.64 3.50
CA CYS A 12 -2.48 -6.48 2.41
C CYS A 12 -1.08 -6.92 2.82
N ARG A 13 -0.63 -6.55 4.02
CA ARG A 13 0.69 -6.99 4.49
C ARG A 13 0.77 -8.51 4.63
N ALA A 14 -0.27 -9.12 5.18
CA ALA A 14 -0.29 -10.58 5.34
C ALA A 14 -0.22 -11.28 3.99
N HIS A 15 -0.99 -10.79 3.02
CA HIS A 15 -1.01 -11.38 1.68
C HIS A 15 0.34 -11.21 0.97
N ALA A 16 0.93 -10.03 1.07
CA ALA A 16 2.23 -9.78 0.47
C ALA A 16 3.31 -10.70 1.07
N ARG A 17 3.33 -10.83 2.40
CA ARG A 17 4.28 -11.73 3.06
C ARG A 17 4.09 -13.17 2.63
N ALA A 18 2.86 -13.61 2.46
CA ALA A 18 2.56 -14.96 1.98
C ALA A 18 3.09 -15.20 0.56
N ASN A 19 3.31 -14.13 -0.20
CA ASN A 19 3.83 -14.19 -1.56
C ASN A 19 5.30 -13.78 -1.64
N GLY A 20 6.02 -13.82 -0.52
CA GLY A 20 7.46 -13.62 -0.51
C GLY A 20 7.93 -12.17 -0.44
N TRP A 21 7.03 -11.25 -0.16
CA TRP A 21 7.38 -9.83 -0.03
C TRP A 21 7.83 -9.52 1.39
N VAL A 22 8.68 -8.51 1.51
CA VAL A 22 9.02 -7.90 2.79
C VAL A 22 8.20 -6.63 2.94
N CYS A 23 7.62 -6.45 4.12
CA CYS A 23 6.77 -5.29 4.38
C CYS A 23 7.18 -4.63 5.70
N CYS A 24 7.21 -3.31 5.71
CA CYS A 24 7.42 -2.59 6.96
C CYS A 24 6.64 -1.28 6.96
N LYS A 25 6.11 -0.94 8.12
CA LYS A 25 5.41 0.32 8.30
C LYS A 25 6.44 1.44 8.42
N LEU A 26 6.18 2.55 7.75
CA LEU A 26 7.10 3.68 7.77
C LEU A 26 6.75 4.64 8.90
N GLU A 27 7.78 5.11 9.60
CA GLU A 27 7.65 6.17 10.58
C GLU A 27 7.62 7.51 9.85
N LYS A 28 6.73 8.41 10.31
CA LYS A 28 6.56 9.70 9.62
C LYS A 28 7.39 10.82 10.23
N ASN A 29 8.56 10.50 10.70
CA ASN A 29 9.44 11.44 11.38
C ASN A 29 10.02 12.49 10.43
N GLY A 30 9.56 13.73 10.55
CA GLY A 30 10.09 14.84 9.78
C GLY A 30 9.72 14.88 8.31
N HIS A 31 8.94 13.92 7.83
CA HIS A 31 8.55 13.87 6.41
C HIS A 31 7.03 13.85 6.29
N LYS A 32 6.44 15.01 6.08
CA LYS A 32 4.99 15.08 5.87
C LYS A 32 4.63 14.40 4.55
N GLY A 33 3.60 13.59 4.59
CA GLY A 33 3.06 12.96 3.39
C GLY A 33 3.75 11.68 2.96
N ILE A 34 4.75 11.20 3.71
CA ILE A 34 5.35 9.92 3.39
C ILE A 34 4.27 8.82 3.48
N PRO A 35 4.25 7.86 2.52
CA PRO A 35 3.24 6.79 2.56
C PRO A 35 3.33 5.90 3.80
N ASP A 36 2.27 5.12 4.04
CA ASP A 36 2.14 4.29 5.25
C ASP A 36 3.17 3.17 5.33
N ASP A 37 3.41 2.48 4.22
CA ASP A 37 4.18 1.25 4.23
C ASP A 37 5.14 1.14 3.05
N LEU A 38 6.23 0.42 3.29
CA LEU A 38 7.18 0.00 2.26
C LEU A 38 6.99 -1.48 2.00
N PHE A 39 6.86 -1.84 0.73
CA PHE A 39 6.79 -3.23 0.27
C PHE A 39 7.94 -3.49 -0.67
N ILE A 40 8.69 -4.55 -0.42
CA ILE A 40 9.80 -4.96 -1.28
C ILE A 40 9.45 -6.31 -1.89
N SER A 41 9.41 -6.35 -3.23
CA SER A 41 9.05 -7.57 -3.96
C SER A 41 10.15 -8.62 -3.90
N PRO A 42 9.82 -9.90 -4.22
CA PRO A 42 10.85 -10.94 -4.29
C PRO A 42 11.97 -10.63 -5.26
N ASP A 43 11.69 -9.86 -6.32
CA ASP A 43 12.72 -9.44 -7.28
C ASP A 43 13.36 -8.10 -6.91
N GLN A 44 13.20 -7.69 -5.64
CA GLN A 44 13.94 -6.56 -5.05
C GLN A 44 13.53 -5.19 -5.59
N VAL A 45 12.25 -5.03 -5.91
CA VAL A 45 11.69 -3.74 -6.30
C VAL A 45 10.91 -3.17 -5.11
N CYS A 46 11.20 -1.91 -4.79
CA CYS A 46 10.53 -1.23 -3.67
C CYS A 46 9.26 -0.54 -4.14
N HIS A 47 8.21 -0.63 -3.32
CA HIS A 47 6.95 0.07 -3.55
C HIS A 47 6.53 0.76 -2.25
N LEU A 48 6.01 1.98 -2.39
CA LEU A 48 5.48 2.75 -1.27
C LEU A 48 3.96 2.76 -1.40
N VAL A 49 3.26 2.44 -0.33
CA VAL A 49 1.80 2.35 -0.38
C VAL A 49 1.17 3.19 0.72
N GLU A 50 0.26 4.06 0.31
CA GLU A 50 -0.60 4.82 1.20
C GLU A 50 -1.98 4.18 1.17
N PHE A 51 -2.50 3.78 2.33
CA PHE A 51 -3.81 3.13 2.44
C PHE A 51 -4.90 4.15 2.72
N LYS A 52 -6.01 4.03 2.03
CA LYS A 52 -7.18 4.86 2.22
C LYS A 52 -8.37 4.01 2.63
N ARG A 53 -9.36 4.66 3.24
CA ARG A 53 -10.58 3.99 3.70
C ARG A 53 -11.33 3.31 2.54
N ASP A 54 -11.30 3.96 1.38
CA ASP A 54 -11.90 3.42 0.17
C ASP A 54 -11.29 4.11 -1.04
N GLU A 55 -11.64 3.66 -2.24
CA GLU A 55 -11.03 4.17 -3.47
C GLU A 55 -11.47 5.59 -3.83
N LYS A 56 -12.47 6.13 -3.13
CA LYS A 56 -12.94 7.49 -3.38
C LYS A 56 -12.21 8.54 -2.55
N GLN A 57 -11.55 8.14 -1.48
CA GLN A 57 -10.85 9.07 -0.60
C GLN A 57 -9.62 9.63 -1.29
N LYS A 58 -9.55 10.97 -1.37
CA LYS A 58 -8.42 11.63 -2.01
C LYS A 58 -7.26 11.78 -1.04
N PRO A 59 -6.01 11.80 -1.55
CA PRO A 59 -4.85 12.02 -0.68
C PRO A 59 -4.82 13.47 -0.19
N ARG A 60 -4.19 13.67 0.98
CA ARG A 60 -3.89 15.02 1.44
C ARG A 60 -2.82 15.65 0.52
N PRO A 61 -2.72 17.00 0.51
CA PRO A 61 -1.76 17.65 -0.40
C PRO A 61 -0.33 17.15 -0.29
N GLU A 62 0.16 16.90 0.92
CA GLU A 62 1.52 16.40 1.12
C GLU A 62 1.69 15.00 0.55
N GLN A 63 0.68 14.16 0.69
CA GLN A 63 0.71 12.80 0.13
C GLN A 63 0.65 12.86 -1.40
N ALA A 64 -0.14 13.78 -1.95
CA ALA A 64 -0.24 13.92 -3.40
C ALA A 64 1.11 14.28 -4.02
N VAL A 65 1.90 15.11 -3.33
CA VAL A 65 3.25 15.47 -3.79
C VAL A 65 4.14 14.22 -3.85
N TRP A 66 4.14 13.41 -2.80
CA TRP A 66 4.91 12.16 -2.79
C TRP A 66 4.48 11.21 -3.89
N LEU A 67 3.16 11.01 -4.04
CA LEU A 67 2.62 10.09 -5.03
C LEU A 67 2.97 10.53 -6.45
N ALA A 68 2.94 11.82 -6.72
CA ALA A 68 3.28 12.34 -8.05
C ALA A 68 4.79 12.23 -8.32
N ARG A 69 5.60 12.59 -7.33
CA ARG A 69 7.06 12.58 -7.50
C ARG A 69 7.60 11.16 -7.70
N PHE A 70 7.04 10.19 -7.00
CA PHE A 70 7.50 8.81 -7.04
C PHE A 70 6.45 7.91 -7.67
N SER A 71 5.81 8.39 -8.73
CA SER A 71 4.65 7.73 -9.33
C SER A 71 4.91 6.30 -9.82
N LYS A 72 6.15 5.96 -10.09
CA LYS A 72 6.49 4.61 -10.53
C LYS A 72 6.49 3.60 -9.39
N ILE A 73 6.70 4.05 -8.15
CA ILE A 73 6.80 3.15 -7.00
C ILE A 73 5.82 3.49 -5.88
N ALA A 74 5.18 4.66 -5.92
CA ALA A 74 4.26 5.08 -4.87
C ALA A 74 2.82 4.90 -5.35
N HIS A 75 1.99 4.30 -4.49
CA HIS A 75 0.62 3.93 -4.83
C HIS A 75 -0.35 4.35 -3.74
N LEU A 76 -1.54 4.78 -4.16
CA LEU A 76 -2.66 5.04 -3.26
C LEU A 76 -3.62 3.88 -3.40
N VAL A 77 -3.92 3.19 -2.29
CA VAL A 77 -4.69 1.96 -2.31
C VAL A 77 -5.90 2.06 -1.38
N GLY A 78 -7.07 1.81 -1.92
CA GLY A 78 -8.33 1.87 -1.17
C GLY A 78 -9.05 0.53 -1.06
N SER A 79 -8.51 -0.54 -1.66
CA SER A 79 -9.10 -1.87 -1.56
C SER A 79 -8.03 -2.94 -1.72
N PHE A 80 -8.36 -4.15 -1.26
CA PHE A 80 -7.45 -5.29 -1.41
C PHE A 80 -7.23 -5.63 -2.88
N GLU A 81 -8.29 -5.57 -3.68
CA GLU A 81 -8.21 -5.84 -5.12
C GLU A 81 -7.31 -4.84 -5.81
N GLU A 82 -7.42 -3.58 -5.44
CA GLU A 82 -6.55 -2.54 -5.99
C GLU A 82 -5.09 -2.77 -5.59
N PHE A 83 -4.85 -3.16 -4.34
CA PHE A 83 -3.51 -3.48 -3.85
C PHE A 83 -2.87 -4.58 -4.70
N CYS A 84 -3.59 -5.66 -4.92
CA CYS A 84 -3.08 -6.77 -5.72
C CYS A 84 -2.80 -6.34 -7.15
N ARG A 85 -3.68 -5.51 -7.71
CA ARG A 85 -3.52 -5.03 -9.09
C ARG A 85 -2.28 -4.15 -9.24
N VAL A 86 -2.10 -3.17 -8.36
CA VAL A 86 -0.99 -2.21 -8.52
C VAL A 86 0.36 -2.82 -8.19
N LEU A 87 0.42 -3.78 -7.29
CA LEU A 87 1.67 -4.47 -6.97
C LEU A 87 1.86 -5.75 -7.77
N GLN A 88 0.88 -6.10 -8.59
CA GLN A 88 0.91 -7.29 -9.44
C GLN A 88 1.10 -8.57 -8.63
N ILE A 89 0.37 -8.66 -7.52
CA ILE A 89 0.31 -9.85 -6.69
C ILE A 89 -0.99 -10.57 -6.99
N GLU A 90 -0.91 -11.87 -7.25
CA GLU A 90 -2.09 -12.65 -7.56
C GLU A 90 -3.05 -12.69 -6.37
N GLN A 91 -4.34 -12.54 -6.64
CA GLN A 91 -5.36 -12.62 -5.59
C GLN A 91 -5.54 -14.07 -5.15
N PRO A 92 -5.92 -14.29 -3.88
CA PRO A 92 -6.18 -15.65 -3.40
C PRO A 92 -7.32 -16.27 -4.18
N GLU A 93 -7.24 -17.57 -4.44
CA GLU A 93 -8.32 -18.29 -5.09
C GLU A 93 -9.55 -18.30 -4.20
N ARG A 94 -10.71 -18.09 -4.81
CA ARG A 94 -11.97 -18.21 -4.09
C ARG A 94 -12.35 -19.68 -4.00
N LYS A 95 -12.59 -20.13 -2.78
CA LYS A 95 -13.14 -21.47 -2.59
C LYS A 95 -14.61 -21.47 -3.01
N LYS A 96 -14.94 -22.41 -3.80
CA LYS A 96 -16.34 -22.57 -4.24
C LYS A 96 -17.11 -23.44 -3.25
#